data_a3290cbfbf70ad4bef9257c8f7a872be
#
_entry.id   a3290cbfbf70ad4bef9257c8f7a872be
#
_cell.length_a   1.000
_cell.length_b   1.000
_cell.length_c   1.000
_cell.angle_alpha   90.00
_cell.angle_beta   90.00
_cell.angle_gamma   90.00
#
_symmetry.space_group_name_H-M   'P 1'
#
loop_
_entity.id
_entity.type
_entity.pdbx_description
1 polymer ?
#
loop_
_entity_poly.entity_id
_entity_poly.type
_entity_poly.pdbx_seq_one_letter_code
_entity_poly.pdbx_strand_id
1 'polypeptide(L)'
;LRDRVAQMPQNQKVDVDLTYITSRGNWYLKSWKGLTEKSGGIATNIGVHFYDMLHFVYGRVQENIVHLNTPTKAAGYLEYERARVRWFLSVDVADVPEVERTKGKRTYRAVTADGEDLEFSDGFTELHTKIYEDILSGGGFGVEENRVAIETVATIRNAPIVPVGPLTHPFVGAQG
;
A
#
# COMPACT_ATOMS: atom_id res chain seq x y z
N LEU A 1 -0.11 -3.85 16.58
CA LEU A 1 -0.97 -2.83 16.00
C LEU A 1 -2.44 -3.25 16.01
N ARG A 2 -2.79 -4.45 15.50
CA ARG A 2 -4.17 -4.96 15.47
C ARG A 2 -4.81 -4.96 16.86
N ASP A 3 -4.11 -5.44 17.88
CA ASP A 3 -4.63 -5.48 19.24
C ASP A 3 -4.87 -4.08 19.82
N ARG A 4 -3.99 -3.12 19.49
CA ARG A 4 -4.18 -1.70 19.84
C ARG A 4 -5.45 -1.15 19.19
N VAL A 5 -5.65 -1.39 17.91
CA VAL A 5 -6.85 -0.95 17.18
C VAL A 5 -8.12 -1.59 17.73
N ALA A 6 -8.08 -2.87 18.11
CA ALA A 6 -9.20 -3.58 18.71
C ALA A 6 -9.65 -3.00 20.06
N GLN A 7 -8.75 -2.38 20.80
CA GLN A 7 -9.01 -1.73 22.10
C GLN A 7 -9.51 -0.29 21.98
N MET A 8 -9.42 0.32 20.79
CA MET A 8 -9.90 1.69 20.57
C MET A 8 -11.43 1.78 20.54
N PRO A 9 -12.02 2.92 20.92
CA PRO A 9 -13.46 3.16 20.75
C PRO A 9 -13.92 2.86 19.32
N GLN A 10 -15.12 2.28 19.17
CA GLN A 10 -15.64 1.80 17.87
C GLN A 10 -15.77 2.91 16.80
N ASN A 11 -16.00 4.14 17.24
CA ASN A 11 -16.17 5.31 16.37
C ASN A 11 -14.86 6.05 16.06
N GLN A 12 -13.74 5.60 16.61
CA GLN A 12 -12.43 6.21 16.37
C GLN A 12 -11.75 5.56 15.17
N LYS A 13 -11.18 6.39 14.29
CA LYS A 13 -10.35 5.98 13.15
C LYS A 13 -8.94 6.52 13.30
N VAL A 14 -7.97 5.73 12.89
CA VAL A 14 -6.55 6.10 12.83
C VAL A 14 -6.26 6.80 11.51
N ASP A 15 -5.54 7.91 11.53
CA ASP A 15 -5.07 8.56 10.31
C ASP A 15 -3.71 7.96 9.90
N VAL A 16 -3.65 7.36 8.71
CA VAL A 16 -2.47 6.64 8.22
C VAL A 16 -1.96 7.27 6.94
N ASP A 17 -0.66 7.53 6.88
CA ASP A 17 0.05 7.81 5.62
C ASP A 17 0.95 6.63 5.27
N LEU A 18 0.71 6.05 4.09
CA LEU A 18 1.49 4.94 3.56
C LEU A 18 2.28 5.40 2.33
N THR A 19 3.58 5.38 2.44
CA THR A 19 4.50 5.67 1.33
C THR A 19 5.34 4.43 1.02
N TYR A 20 5.32 3.98 -0.22
CA TYR A 20 6.25 2.96 -0.67
C TYR A 20 6.80 3.29 -2.06
N ILE A 21 8.09 3.54 -2.11
CA ILE A 21 8.84 3.84 -3.32
C ILE A 21 9.90 2.77 -3.49
N THR A 22 9.89 2.05 -4.61
CA THR A 22 10.85 0.99 -4.89
C THR A 22 11.32 1.06 -6.33
N SER A 23 12.49 1.67 -6.55
CA SER A 23 13.04 1.81 -7.90
C SER A 23 13.21 0.45 -8.59
N ARG A 24 12.58 0.31 -9.76
CA ARG A 24 12.63 -0.93 -10.54
C ARG A 24 13.46 -0.82 -11.81
N GLY A 25 13.86 0.39 -12.20
CA GLY A 25 14.62 0.64 -13.42
C GLY A 25 13.81 0.41 -14.71
N ASN A 26 14.44 0.66 -15.85
CA ASN A 26 13.80 0.63 -17.17
C ASN A 26 13.24 -0.75 -17.56
N TRP A 27 13.80 -1.84 -17.04
CA TRP A 27 13.32 -3.20 -17.34
C TRP A 27 11.88 -3.40 -16.89
N TYR A 28 11.46 -2.77 -15.81
CA TYR A 28 10.10 -2.88 -15.28
C TYR A 28 9.07 -2.42 -16.33
N LEU A 29 9.28 -1.24 -16.90
CA LEU A 29 8.37 -0.67 -17.89
C LEU A 29 8.37 -1.44 -19.22
N LYS A 30 9.51 -2.10 -19.56
CA LYS A 30 9.62 -2.94 -20.75
C LYS A 30 9.08 -4.36 -20.57
N SER A 31 8.89 -4.80 -19.33
CA SER A 31 8.32 -6.11 -19.01
C SER A 31 6.79 -6.08 -18.99
N TRP A 32 6.17 -7.27 -18.86
CA TRP A 32 4.72 -7.38 -18.70
C TRP A 32 4.20 -6.58 -17.47
N LYS A 33 5.07 -6.33 -16.48
CA LYS A 33 4.73 -5.58 -15.27
C LYS A 33 4.46 -4.09 -15.54
N GLY A 34 5.06 -3.52 -16.57
CA GLY A 34 4.81 -2.14 -17.02
C GLY A 34 3.54 -2.00 -17.87
N LEU A 35 2.94 -3.12 -18.31
CA LEU A 35 1.72 -3.10 -19.08
C LEU A 35 0.50 -3.23 -18.15
N THR A 36 -0.23 -2.14 -17.97
CA THR A 36 -1.37 -2.07 -17.03
C THR A 36 -2.43 -3.14 -17.32
N GLU A 37 -2.67 -3.46 -18.59
CA GLU A 37 -3.63 -4.50 -19.01
C GLU A 37 -3.24 -5.89 -18.48
N LYS A 38 -1.94 -6.17 -18.36
CA LYS A 38 -1.41 -7.46 -17.91
C LYS A 38 -1.16 -7.52 -16.42
N SER A 39 -0.64 -6.44 -15.85
CA SER A 39 -0.18 -6.40 -14.46
C SER A 39 -1.22 -5.83 -13.49
N GLY A 40 -2.20 -5.11 -14.00
CA GLY A 40 -3.12 -4.31 -13.21
C GLY A 40 -2.53 -2.98 -12.70
N GLY A 41 -1.31 -2.61 -13.13
CA GLY A 41 -0.65 -1.37 -12.74
C GLY A 41 0.03 -1.41 -11.38
N ILE A 42 0.52 -0.26 -10.94
CA ILE A 42 1.29 -0.11 -9.69
C ILE A 42 0.48 -0.50 -8.45
N ALA A 43 -0.77 -0.08 -8.38
CA ALA A 43 -1.63 -0.41 -7.25
C ALA A 43 -1.82 -1.93 -7.08
N THR A 44 -1.93 -2.68 -8.18
CA THR A 44 -2.03 -4.14 -8.13
C THR A 44 -0.69 -4.78 -7.80
N ASN A 45 0.34 -4.47 -8.60
CA ASN A 45 1.64 -5.17 -8.53
C ASN A 45 2.38 -4.96 -7.22
N ILE A 46 2.22 -3.80 -6.61
CA ILE A 46 2.93 -3.37 -5.41
C ILE A 46 1.97 -3.17 -4.25
N GLY A 47 0.81 -2.58 -4.53
CA GLY A 47 -0.13 -2.15 -3.50
C GLY A 47 -0.88 -3.29 -2.82
N VAL A 48 -1.13 -4.40 -3.50
CA VAL A 48 -1.95 -5.50 -2.98
C VAL A 48 -1.51 -5.97 -1.59
N HIS A 49 -0.22 -6.10 -1.34
CA HIS A 49 0.31 -6.54 -0.04
C HIS A 49 0.03 -5.53 1.08
N PHE A 50 0.07 -4.23 0.76
CA PHE A 50 -0.25 -3.19 1.73
C PHE A 50 -1.74 -3.13 2.00
N TYR A 51 -2.59 -3.26 0.99
CA TYR A 51 -4.03 -3.25 1.17
C TYR A 51 -4.51 -4.46 1.97
N ASP A 52 -3.89 -5.62 1.76
CA ASP A 52 -4.12 -6.82 2.57
C ASP A 52 -3.75 -6.60 4.04
N MET A 53 -2.56 -6.07 4.29
CA MET A 53 -2.11 -5.70 5.64
C MET A 53 -3.05 -4.69 6.30
N LEU A 54 -3.44 -3.65 5.58
CA LEU A 54 -4.34 -2.61 6.10
C LEU A 54 -5.72 -3.19 6.40
N HIS A 55 -6.24 -4.06 5.53
CA HIS A 55 -7.49 -4.78 5.77
C HIS A 55 -7.43 -5.64 7.05
N PHE A 56 -6.35 -6.41 7.20
CA PHE A 56 -6.14 -7.25 8.37
C PHE A 56 -6.11 -6.45 9.69
N VAL A 57 -5.60 -5.22 9.66
CA VAL A 57 -5.47 -4.36 10.85
C VAL A 57 -6.72 -3.51 11.09
N TYR A 58 -7.28 -2.91 10.04
CA TYR A 58 -8.27 -1.84 10.14
C TYR A 58 -9.68 -2.20 9.66
N GLY A 59 -9.88 -3.44 9.21
CA GLY A 59 -11.17 -3.90 8.72
C GLY A 59 -11.39 -3.59 7.23
N ARG A 60 -12.65 -3.59 6.79
CA ARG A 60 -13.01 -3.46 5.38
C ARG A 60 -12.90 -2.03 4.87
N VAL A 61 -12.60 -1.90 3.57
CA VAL A 61 -12.66 -0.63 2.86
C VAL A 61 -14.11 -0.18 2.72
N GLN A 62 -14.39 1.07 3.06
CA GLN A 62 -15.69 1.73 2.99
C GLN A 62 -15.74 2.75 1.85
N GLU A 63 -14.63 3.43 1.57
CA GLU A 63 -14.51 4.41 0.49
C GLU A 63 -13.14 4.27 -0.21
N ASN A 64 -13.13 4.51 -1.52
CA ASN A 64 -11.93 4.51 -2.34
C ASN A 64 -11.92 5.74 -3.25
N ILE A 65 -10.86 6.55 -3.16
CA ILE A 65 -10.60 7.69 -4.02
C ILE A 65 -9.20 7.53 -4.64
N VAL A 66 -9.09 7.68 -5.95
CA VAL A 66 -7.80 7.61 -6.65
C VAL A 66 -7.45 8.99 -7.18
N HIS A 67 -6.29 9.52 -6.77
CA HIS A 67 -5.80 10.83 -7.19
C HIS A 67 -4.74 10.76 -8.29
N LEU A 68 -4.03 9.64 -8.39
CA LEU A 68 -2.97 9.44 -9.37
C LEU A 68 -2.93 7.96 -9.77
N ASN A 69 -2.86 7.72 -11.09
CA ASN A 69 -2.64 6.37 -11.62
C ASN A 69 -1.91 6.47 -12.97
N THR A 70 -0.61 6.24 -12.94
CA THR A 70 0.30 6.29 -14.10
C THR A 70 1.10 5.00 -14.21
N PRO A 71 1.85 4.76 -15.28
CA PRO A 71 2.70 3.57 -15.39
C PRO A 71 3.76 3.43 -14.29
N THR A 72 4.15 4.53 -13.62
CA THR A 72 5.20 4.52 -12.60
C THR A 72 4.74 4.87 -11.20
N LYS A 73 3.53 5.44 -11.05
CA LYS A 73 3.04 5.97 -9.77
C LYS A 73 1.55 5.74 -9.63
N ALA A 74 1.13 5.48 -8.40
CA ALA A 74 -0.28 5.47 -8.03
C ALA A 74 -0.45 6.05 -6.64
N ALA A 75 -1.53 6.80 -6.43
CA ALA A 75 -1.84 7.39 -5.14
C ALA A 75 -3.35 7.59 -4.95
N GLY A 76 -3.79 7.54 -3.73
CA GLY A 76 -5.20 7.73 -3.41
C GLY A 76 -5.47 7.74 -1.91
N TYR A 77 -6.73 7.59 -1.61
CA TYR A 77 -7.27 7.50 -0.27
C TYR A 77 -8.18 6.27 -0.15
N LEU A 78 -8.04 5.57 0.95
CA LEU A 78 -8.92 4.47 1.33
C LEU A 78 -9.45 4.74 2.74
N GLU A 79 -10.76 4.78 2.89
CA GLU A 79 -11.37 4.75 4.20
C GLU A 79 -11.69 3.31 4.59
N TYR A 80 -11.12 2.87 5.69
CA TYR A 80 -11.40 1.60 6.34
C TYR A 80 -12.39 1.77 7.49
N GLU A 81 -12.90 0.67 8.04
CA GLU A 81 -13.75 0.71 9.24
C GLU A 81 -13.05 1.45 10.39
N ARG A 82 -11.73 1.25 10.55
CA ARG A 82 -10.95 1.76 11.69
C ARG A 82 -9.79 2.67 11.29
N ALA A 83 -9.66 3.07 10.02
CA ALA A 83 -8.60 3.98 9.57
C ALA A 83 -9.01 4.83 8.38
N ARG A 84 -8.33 5.97 8.23
CA ARG A 84 -8.28 6.80 7.02
C ARG A 84 -6.87 6.74 6.47
N VAL A 85 -6.71 6.20 5.27
CA VAL A 85 -5.39 5.90 4.72
C VAL A 85 -5.15 6.71 3.45
N ARG A 86 -4.20 7.64 3.49
CA ARG A 86 -3.63 8.24 2.28
C ARG A 86 -2.45 7.36 1.85
N TRP A 87 -2.42 6.97 0.61
CA TRP A 87 -1.37 6.07 0.11
C TRP A 87 -0.70 6.61 -1.13
N PHE A 88 0.62 6.37 -1.24
CA PHE A 88 1.46 6.72 -2.39
C PHE A 88 2.43 5.58 -2.69
N LEU A 89 2.40 5.12 -3.95
CA LEU A 89 3.24 4.03 -4.46
C LEU A 89 4.00 4.52 -5.68
N SER A 90 5.30 4.22 -5.77
CA SER A 90 6.12 4.56 -6.95
C SER A 90 7.19 3.53 -7.24
N VAL A 91 7.53 3.39 -8.54
CA VAL A 91 8.70 2.64 -9.01
C VAL A 91 9.82 3.54 -9.53
N ASP A 92 9.64 4.86 -9.43
CA ASP A 92 10.60 5.86 -9.88
C ASP A 92 11.54 6.26 -8.75
N VAL A 93 12.85 6.20 -9.00
CA VAL A 93 13.87 6.62 -8.04
C VAL A 93 13.82 8.13 -7.75
N ALA A 94 13.31 8.91 -8.68
CA ALA A 94 13.18 10.36 -8.51
C ALA A 94 12.23 10.74 -7.36
N ASP A 95 11.28 9.86 -7.02
CA ASP A 95 10.35 10.07 -5.93
C ASP A 95 10.93 9.75 -4.53
N VAL A 96 12.08 9.08 -4.47
CA VAL A 96 12.76 8.84 -3.19
C VAL A 96 13.19 10.19 -2.61
N PRO A 97 12.87 10.48 -1.33
CA PRO A 97 13.28 11.73 -0.69
C PRO A 97 14.78 11.99 -0.87
N GLU A 98 15.15 13.24 -1.18
CA GLU A 98 16.52 13.61 -1.52
C GLU A 98 17.53 13.19 -0.42
N VAL A 99 17.17 13.39 0.83
CA VAL A 99 17.98 12.99 1.99
C VAL A 99 18.30 11.48 1.98
N GLU A 100 17.37 10.65 1.55
CA GLU A 100 17.57 9.19 1.48
C GLU A 100 18.31 8.81 0.19
N ARG A 101 18.03 9.49 -0.91
CA ARG A 101 18.68 9.27 -2.20
C ARG A 101 20.18 9.62 -2.16
N THR A 102 20.56 10.69 -1.47
CA THR A 102 21.97 11.06 -1.27
C THR A 102 22.76 10.04 -0.45
N LYS A 103 22.07 9.25 0.39
CA LYS A 103 22.65 8.08 1.08
C LYS A 103 22.75 6.83 0.20
N GLY A 104 22.42 6.93 -1.10
CA GLY A 104 22.43 5.82 -2.04
C GLY A 104 21.18 4.93 -1.98
N LYS A 105 20.15 5.26 -1.21
CA LYS A 105 18.92 4.47 -1.12
C LYS A 105 18.11 4.61 -2.41
N ARG A 106 17.59 3.49 -2.86
CA ARG A 106 16.71 3.36 -4.05
C ARG A 106 15.30 2.92 -3.68
N THR A 107 15.06 2.72 -2.40
CA THR A 107 13.76 2.34 -1.84
C THR A 107 13.50 3.21 -0.62
N TYR A 108 12.27 3.67 -0.51
CA TYR A 108 11.79 4.39 0.66
C TYR A 108 10.46 3.79 1.08
N ARG A 109 10.35 3.44 2.35
CA ARG A 109 9.13 2.92 2.96
C ARG A 109 8.88 3.74 4.23
N ALA A 110 7.70 4.31 4.33
CA ALA A 110 7.23 4.96 5.54
C ALA A 110 5.75 4.67 5.72
N VAL A 111 5.37 4.29 6.90
CA VAL A 111 3.98 4.19 7.32
C VAL A 111 3.87 4.92 8.64
N THR A 112 3.02 5.92 8.69
CA THR A 112 2.72 6.64 9.93
C THR A 112 1.29 6.38 10.36
N ALA A 113 1.03 6.34 11.64
CA ALA A 113 -0.30 6.23 12.21
C ALA A 113 -0.47 7.32 13.27
N ASP A 114 -1.42 8.23 13.08
CA ASP A 114 -1.64 9.42 13.92
C ASP A 114 -0.34 10.25 14.10
N GLY A 115 0.50 10.30 13.05
CA GLY A 115 1.77 11.03 13.04
C GLY A 115 2.96 10.30 13.68
N GLU A 116 2.77 9.10 14.20
CA GLU A 116 3.85 8.24 14.70
C GLU A 116 4.33 7.28 13.63
N ASP A 117 5.65 7.16 13.44
CA ASP A 117 6.23 6.19 12.50
C ASP A 117 5.99 4.76 12.98
N LEU A 118 5.49 3.92 12.07
CA LEU A 118 5.36 2.49 12.29
C LEU A 118 6.58 1.77 11.71
N GLU A 119 7.37 1.16 12.59
CA GLU A 119 8.54 0.37 12.19
C GLU A 119 8.08 -1.04 11.76
N PHE A 120 8.38 -1.43 10.51
CA PHE A 120 8.05 -2.75 9.95
C PHE A 120 9.29 -3.56 9.55
N SER A 121 10.49 -3.12 9.93
CA SER A 121 11.74 -3.70 9.40
C SER A 121 11.98 -5.14 9.83
N ASP A 122 11.51 -5.53 11.00
CA ASP A 122 11.85 -6.82 11.63
C ASP A 122 10.87 -7.95 11.38
N GLY A 123 9.72 -7.68 10.74
CA GLY A 123 8.63 -8.65 10.62
C GLY A 123 8.73 -9.65 9.45
N PHE A 124 9.68 -9.51 8.54
CA PHE A 124 9.69 -10.24 7.27
C PHE A 124 10.77 -11.33 7.17
N THR A 125 11.48 -11.59 8.24
CA THR A 125 12.44 -12.72 8.31
C THR A 125 11.68 -14.03 8.44
N GLU A 126 12.06 -15.04 7.65
CA GLU A 126 11.50 -16.40 7.70
C GLU A 126 10.01 -16.57 7.37
N LEU A 127 9.37 -15.57 6.73
CA LEU A 127 7.96 -15.68 6.35
C LEU A 127 7.65 -16.94 5.53
N HIS A 128 8.53 -17.30 4.59
CA HIS A 128 8.33 -18.50 3.77
C HIS A 128 8.33 -19.76 4.63
N THR A 129 9.28 -19.89 5.54
CA THR A 129 9.37 -21.04 6.46
C THR A 129 8.10 -21.16 7.29
N LYS A 130 7.66 -20.07 7.92
CA LYS A 130 6.43 -20.02 8.72
C LYS A 130 5.17 -20.36 7.93
N ILE A 131 5.07 -19.86 6.68
CA ILE A 131 3.93 -20.19 5.81
C ILE A 131 3.92 -21.67 5.46
N TYR A 132 5.09 -22.27 5.13
CA TYR A 132 5.14 -23.70 4.85
C TYR A 132 4.84 -24.55 6.09
N GLU A 133 5.32 -24.18 7.25
CA GLU A 133 5.00 -24.85 8.51
C GLU A 133 3.49 -24.80 8.80
N ASP A 134 2.85 -23.66 8.59
CA ASP A 134 1.41 -23.49 8.76
C ASP A 134 0.63 -24.38 7.77
N ILE A 135 0.99 -24.37 6.48
CA ILE A 135 0.36 -25.22 5.47
C ILE A 135 0.52 -26.71 5.80
N LEU A 136 1.70 -27.14 6.23
CA LEU A 136 1.99 -28.53 6.57
C LEU A 136 1.22 -28.99 7.83
N SER A 137 0.90 -28.06 8.72
CA SER A 137 0.05 -28.33 9.91
C SER A 137 -1.46 -28.30 9.61
N GLY A 138 -1.84 -28.12 8.34
CA GLY A 138 -3.24 -28.08 7.93
C GLY A 138 -3.87 -26.68 7.94
N GLY A 139 -3.07 -25.64 8.15
CA GLY A 139 -3.46 -24.25 8.02
C GLY A 139 -3.30 -23.73 6.57
N GLY A 140 -2.98 -22.45 6.45
CA GLY A 140 -2.80 -21.76 5.17
C GLY A 140 -3.90 -20.73 4.93
N PHE A 141 -3.69 -19.91 3.89
CA PHE A 141 -4.62 -18.87 3.49
C PHE A 141 -5.33 -19.27 2.19
N GLY A 142 -6.65 -19.32 2.23
CA GLY A 142 -7.47 -19.66 1.08
C GLY A 142 -7.83 -18.46 0.20
N VAL A 143 -8.73 -18.71 -0.76
CA VAL A 143 -9.21 -17.67 -1.68
C VAL A 143 -10.01 -16.60 -0.93
N GLU A 144 -10.76 -16.99 0.08
CA GLU A 144 -11.65 -16.06 0.81
C GLU A 144 -10.87 -15.04 1.64
N GLU A 145 -9.77 -15.45 2.27
CA GLU A 145 -8.89 -14.56 3.03
C GLU A 145 -8.25 -13.50 2.14
N ASN A 146 -7.93 -13.85 0.90
CA ASN A 146 -7.33 -12.92 -0.06
C ASN A 146 -8.36 -12.09 -0.86
N ARG A 147 -9.64 -12.47 -0.83
CA ARG A 147 -10.71 -11.85 -1.63
C ARG A 147 -10.76 -10.34 -1.44
N VAL A 148 -10.73 -9.87 -0.21
CA VAL A 148 -10.88 -8.44 0.11
C VAL A 148 -9.74 -7.59 -0.45
N ALA A 149 -8.51 -8.10 -0.39
CA ALA A 149 -7.35 -7.41 -0.98
C ALA A 149 -7.48 -7.32 -2.51
N ILE A 150 -7.94 -8.37 -3.16
CA ILE A 150 -8.17 -8.42 -4.62
C ILE A 150 -9.33 -7.50 -5.02
N GLU A 151 -10.43 -7.48 -4.28
CA GLU A 151 -11.56 -6.58 -4.51
C GLU A 151 -11.13 -5.12 -4.34
N THR A 152 -10.33 -4.80 -3.32
CA THR A 152 -9.78 -3.45 -3.13
C THR A 152 -8.93 -3.03 -4.32
N VAL A 153 -8.05 -3.89 -4.81
CA VAL A 153 -7.24 -3.62 -6.00
C VAL A 153 -8.11 -3.41 -7.23
N ALA A 154 -9.16 -4.22 -7.41
CA ALA A 154 -10.08 -4.10 -8.53
C ALA A 154 -10.85 -2.77 -8.48
N THR A 155 -11.28 -2.31 -7.30
CA THR A 155 -11.95 -1.02 -7.16
C THR A 155 -11.01 0.14 -7.44
N ILE A 156 -9.76 0.10 -6.96
CA ILE A 156 -8.73 1.11 -7.26
C ILE A 156 -8.45 1.18 -8.76
N ARG A 157 -8.28 0.04 -9.41
CA ARG A 157 -7.97 -0.05 -10.84
C ARG A 157 -9.05 0.58 -11.72
N ASN A 158 -10.31 0.44 -11.34
CA ASN A 158 -11.47 0.89 -12.13
C ASN A 158 -12.01 2.25 -11.68
N ALA A 159 -11.44 2.85 -10.62
CA ALA A 159 -11.89 4.15 -10.12
C ALA A 159 -11.51 5.28 -11.08
N PRO A 160 -12.37 6.30 -11.24
CA PRO A 160 -11.99 7.53 -11.92
C PRO A 160 -10.91 8.26 -11.11
N ILE A 161 -10.06 9.02 -11.82
CA ILE A 161 -9.10 9.90 -11.16
C ILE A 161 -9.84 11.15 -10.67
N VAL A 162 -9.70 11.42 -9.38
CA VAL A 162 -10.29 12.61 -8.72
C VAL A 162 -9.20 13.65 -8.50
N PRO A 163 -9.48 14.95 -8.73
CA PRO A 163 -8.53 16.02 -8.46
C PRO A 163 -7.96 15.97 -7.04
N VAL A 164 -6.76 16.50 -6.87
CA VAL A 164 -6.10 16.63 -5.57
C VAL A 164 -6.93 17.46 -4.60
N GLY A 165 -6.91 17.09 -3.32
CA GLY A 165 -7.69 17.72 -2.26
C GLY A 165 -7.16 17.36 -0.88
N PRO A 166 -7.92 17.62 0.19
CA PRO A 166 -7.47 17.38 1.57
C PRO A 166 -7.10 15.92 1.90
N LEU A 167 -7.69 14.97 1.18
CA LEU A 167 -7.43 13.53 1.34
C LEU A 167 -6.28 13.02 0.47
N THR A 168 -5.59 13.90 -0.23
CA THR A 168 -4.47 13.53 -1.10
C THR A 168 -3.21 13.30 -0.26
N HIS A 169 -2.46 12.25 -0.61
CA HIS A 169 -1.18 11.97 0.02
C HIS A 169 -0.17 13.10 -0.23
N PRO A 170 0.62 13.55 0.76
CA PRO A 170 1.54 14.69 0.63
C PRO A 170 2.51 14.59 -0.56
N PHE A 171 2.96 13.39 -0.92
CA PHE A 171 3.88 13.17 -2.04
C PHE A 171 3.27 13.46 -3.42
N VAL A 172 1.97 13.54 -3.57
CA VAL A 172 1.33 13.90 -4.85
C VAL A 172 1.48 15.39 -5.12
N GLY A 173 1.42 16.23 -4.09
CA GLY A 173 1.53 17.69 -4.21
C GLY A 173 2.96 18.23 -4.18
N ALA A 174 3.94 17.44 -3.76
CA ALA A 174 5.33 17.86 -3.61
C ALA A 174 6.14 17.85 -4.93
N GLN A 175 5.50 17.50 -6.06
CA GLN A 175 6.15 17.33 -7.37
C GLN A 175 5.68 18.37 -8.41
N GLY A 176 5.20 19.52 -7.95
CA GLY A 176 4.87 20.68 -8.79
C GLY A 176 6.05 21.66 -8.92
#